data_4d56da113517e5f5febf8ccc571b4770
#
_entry.id   4d56da113517e5f5febf8ccc571b4770
#
_cell.length_a   1.000
_cell.length_b   1.000
_cell.length_c   1.000
_cell.angle_alpha   90.00
_cell.angle_beta   90.00
_cell.angle_gamma   90.00
#
_symmetry.space_group_name_H-M   'P 1'
#
loop_
_entity.id
_entity.type
_entity.pdbx_description
1 polymer ?
#
loop_
_entity_poly.entity_id
_entity_poly.type
_entity_poly.pdbx_seq_one_letter_code
_entity_poly.pdbx_strand_id
1 'polypeptide(L)'
;MNIVNTAIPITSTLTTEYIRKLKEQYPFIRGELLSRTAFQRPIETIVIGTGPRKVLYTAAHHANEWITATLLLKFAEDYAAAIAAQGEIFGQNAVELSQKTTIYMVPMVDPDGVDLVNGAILPGSTEYELAKRISDDFPNIPFPDGWKANLLGVDLNLNYPAGWLRAREIKFRQGFDRPAPRDYVGRAPLNQFETQALAGYTEFLQPELMLAFHSQGKEIYWQYDNLFVEGAEELGQRFAQVSGYTLTDPPPNSSNAGYKDWFIKTYRKPGYTIEVGQGVNPLPLSQFDEIYADNLGILILAALG
;
A
#
# COMPACT_ATOMS: atom_id res chain seq x y z
N MET A 1 14.63 20.66 6.68
CA MET A 1 13.22 21.16 6.56
C MET A 1 12.40 19.92 6.24
N ASN A 2 11.40 19.58 7.03
CA ASN A 2 10.56 18.40 6.76
C ASN A 2 9.63 18.73 5.59
N ILE A 3 9.68 17.93 4.53
CA ILE A 3 8.81 18.05 3.34
C ILE A 3 7.47 17.40 3.64
N VAL A 4 7.51 16.17 4.19
CA VAL A 4 6.32 15.39 4.50
C VAL A 4 5.78 15.80 5.86
N ASN A 5 4.58 16.38 5.89
CA ASN A 5 3.89 16.73 7.12
C ASN A 5 3.08 15.51 7.61
N THR A 6 3.51 14.89 8.68
CA THR A 6 2.89 13.69 9.28
C THR A 6 1.74 14.02 10.24
N ALA A 7 1.48 15.31 10.49
CA ALA A 7 0.46 15.77 11.44
C ALA A 7 -0.89 16.11 10.77
N ILE A 8 -1.02 15.89 9.47
CA ILE A 8 -2.27 16.13 8.73
C ILE A 8 -2.67 14.90 7.90
N PRO A 9 -3.97 14.67 7.67
CA PRO A 9 -4.41 13.63 6.76
C PRO A 9 -3.85 13.84 5.35
N ILE A 10 -3.39 12.77 4.74
CA ILE A 10 -2.84 12.80 3.38
C ILE A 10 -3.96 12.81 2.34
N THR A 11 -3.75 13.48 1.21
CA THR A 11 -4.62 13.47 0.05
C THR A 11 -3.83 13.16 -1.21
N SER A 12 -4.50 12.88 -2.32
CA SER A 12 -3.84 12.68 -3.62
C SER A 12 -3.03 13.91 -4.04
N THR A 13 -3.59 15.12 -3.83
CA THR A 13 -2.91 16.39 -4.11
C THR A 13 -1.65 16.57 -3.27
N LEU A 14 -1.73 16.29 -1.96
CA LEU A 14 -0.56 16.38 -1.07
C LEU A 14 0.50 15.33 -1.42
N THR A 15 0.08 14.12 -1.81
CA THR A 15 1.00 13.08 -2.28
C THR A 15 1.81 13.55 -3.49
N THR A 16 1.15 14.07 -4.52
CA THR A 16 1.80 14.65 -5.70
C THR A 16 2.74 15.81 -5.33
N GLU A 17 2.29 16.70 -4.43
CA GLU A 17 3.12 17.83 -3.96
C GLU A 17 4.36 17.36 -3.22
N TYR A 18 4.25 16.38 -2.33
CA TYR A 18 5.39 15.83 -1.60
C TYR A 18 6.36 15.12 -2.54
N ILE A 19 5.89 14.30 -3.48
CA ILE A 19 6.75 13.66 -4.49
C ILE A 19 7.52 14.71 -5.31
N ARG A 20 6.84 15.77 -5.75
CA ARG A 20 7.49 16.87 -6.48
C ARG A 20 8.58 17.53 -5.64
N LYS A 21 8.28 17.91 -4.39
CA LYS A 21 9.24 18.55 -3.47
C LYS A 21 10.42 17.65 -3.14
N LEU A 22 10.19 16.34 -2.93
CA LEU A 22 11.24 15.35 -2.71
C LEU A 22 12.20 15.29 -3.91
N LYS A 23 11.68 15.27 -5.13
CA LYS A 23 12.50 15.28 -6.36
C LYS A 23 13.27 16.58 -6.55
N GLU A 24 12.71 17.72 -6.15
CA GLU A 24 13.40 19.02 -6.19
C GLU A 24 14.52 19.10 -5.15
N GLN A 25 14.28 18.60 -3.93
CA GLN A 25 15.27 18.61 -2.85
C GLN A 25 16.37 17.57 -3.07
N TYR A 26 16.02 16.41 -3.63
CA TYR A 26 16.92 15.27 -3.84
C TYR A 26 16.87 14.83 -5.31
N PRO A 27 17.68 15.45 -6.21
CA PRO A 27 17.61 15.20 -7.66
C PRO A 27 17.91 13.76 -8.10
N PHE A 28 18.44 12.92 -7.21
CA PHE A 28 18.64 11.49 -7.47
C PHE A 28 17.36 10.66 -7.29
N ILE A 29 16.31 11.21 -6.69
CA ILE A 29 14.98 10.58 -6.65
C ILE A 29 14.40 10.63 -8.04
N ARG A 30 14.02 9.46 -8.54
CA ARG A 30 13.28 9.30 -9.78
C ARG A 30 11.83 8.95 -9.45
N GLY A 31 11.01 8.87 -10.42
CA GLY A 31 9.60 8.48 -10.32
C GLY A 31 8.80 9.08 -11.46
N GLU A 32 7.72 8.42 -11.77
CA GLU A 32 6.86 8.74 -12.91
C GLU A 32 5.39 8.61 -12.57
N LEU A 33 4.55 9.14 -13.42
CA LEU A 33 3.13 8.87 -13.42
C LEU A 33 2.93 7.43 -13.92
N LEU A 34 2.47 6.55 -13.01
CA LEU A 34 2.20 5.16 -13.34
C LEU A 34 0.88 5.03 -14.12
N SER A 35 -0.17 5.69 -13.63
CA SER A 35 -1.50 5.70 -14.23
C SER A 35 -2.33 6.85 -13.69
N ARG A 36 -3.58 6.93 -14.19
CA ARG A 36 -4.64 7.75 -13.60
C ARG A 36 -5.83 6.86 -13.28
N THR A 37 -6.53 7.18 -12.19
CA THR A 37 -7.78 6.52 -11.84
C THR A 37 -8.90 6.87 -12.83
N ALA A 38 -10.07 6.26 -12.63
CA ALA A 38 -11.28 6.60 -13.40
C ALA A 38 -11.65 8.10 -13.28
N PHE A 39 -11.30 8.74 -12.16
CA PHE A 39 -11.54 10.17 -11.90
C PHE A 39 -10.31 11.05 -12.12
N GLN A 40 -9.33 10.54 -12.87
CA GLN A 40 -8.14 11.25 -13.35
C GLN A 40 -7.13 11.64 -12.25
N ARG A 41 -7.25 11.13 -11.02
CA ARG A 41 -6.22 11.31 -9.99
C ARG A 41 -4.98 10.48 -10.32
N PRO A 42 -3.78 11.06 -10.14
CA PRO A 42 -2.54 10.36 -10.49
C PRO A 42 -2.20 9.26 -9.50
N ILE A 43 -1.68 8.14 -10.02
CA ILE A 43 -0.97 7.11 -9.28
C ILE A 43 0.50 7.28 -9.64
N GLU A 44 1.32 7.69 -8.68
CA GLU A 44 2.72 8.08 -8.91
C GLU A 44 3.69 7.16 -8.19
N THR A 45 4.90 7.10 -8.71
CA THR A 45 5.99 6.30 -8.15
C THR A 45 7.10 7.18 -7.59
N ILE A 46 7.83 6.63 -6.61
CA ILE A 46 9.11 7.14 -6.11
C ILE A 46 10.13 6.03 -6.29
N VAL A 47 11.31 6.38 -6.81
CA VAL A 47 12.40 5.41 -7.03
C VAL A 47 13.68 5.96 -6.45
N ILE A 48 14.27 5.24 -5.50
CA ILE A 48 15.52 5.60 -4.83
C ILE A 48 16.51 4.44 -4.95
N GLY A 49 17.73 4.77 -5.35
CA GLY A 49 18.81 3.83 -5.56
C GLY A 49 19.08 3.50 -7.02
N THR A 50 20.21 2.81 -7.25
CA THR A 50 20.72 2.40 -8.57
C THR A 50 21.18 0.95 -8.59
N GLY A 51 21.03 0.24 -7.46
CA GLY A 51 21.44 -1.14 -7.32
C GLY A 51 20.65 -2.11 -8.21
N PRO A 52 21.24 -3.26 -8.54
CA PRO A 52 20.58 -4.27 -9.40
C PRO A 52 19.41 -4.97 -8.73
N ARG A 53 19.44 -5.11 -7.38
CA ARG A 53 18.32 -5.68 -6.63
C ARG A 53 17.14 -4.73 -6.66
N LYS A 54 15.96 -5.21 -7.01
CA LYS A 54 14.73 -4.40 -7.08
C LYS A 54 13.75 -4.87 -6.01
N VAL A 55 13.25 -3.94 -5.21
CA VAL A 55 12.17 -4.18 -4.24
C VAL A 55 11.04 -3.19 -4.47
N LEU A 56 9.79 -3.62 -4.26
CA LEU A 56 8.60 -2.80 -4.51
C LEU A 56 7.78 -2.66 -3.23
N TYR A 57 7.56 -1.43 -2.78
CA TYR A 57 6.73 -1.10 -1.63
C TYR A 57 5.48 -0.37 -2.08
N THR A 58 4.33 -0.77 -1.58
CA THR A 58 3.04 -0.18 -1.93
C THR A 58 2.25 0.16 -0.67
N ALA A 59 1.41 1.18 -0.74
CA ALA A 59 0.57 1.58 0.39
C ALA A 59 -0.79 2.10 -0.09
N ALA A 60 -1.72 2.28 0.84
CA ALA A 60 -3.06 2.78 0.59
C ALA A 60 -3.77 2.08 -0.58
N HIS A 61 -3.78 0.72 -0.57
CA HIS A 61 -4.68 -0.06 -1.40
C HIS A 61 -6.14 0.11 -0.98
N HIS A 62 -6.33 0.43 0.31
CA HIS A 62 -7.63 0.76 0.87
C HIS A 62 -7.68 2.23 1.29
N ALA A 63 -8.81 2.85 0.99
CA ALA A 63 -9.03 4.27 1.19
C ALA A 63 -8.83 4.73 2.64
N ASN A 64 -9.40 4.01 3.60
CA ASN A 64 -9.33 4.35 5.03
C ASN A 64 -8.04 3.89 5.74
N GLU A 65 -7.09 3.34 4.98
CA GLU A 65 -5.76 2.96 5.46
C GLU A 65 -4.68 3.95 4.99
N TRP A 66 -5.08 5.20 4.75
CA TRP A 66 -4.27 6.28 4.17
C TRP A 66 -3.01 6.63 4.96
N ILE A 67 -2.94 6.33 6.27
CA ILE A 67 -1.75 6.55 7.10
C ILE A 67 -0.53 5.82 6.53
N THR A 68 -0.74 4.72 5.82
CA THR A 68 0.31 3.93 5.16
C THR A 68 0.97 4.69 3.99
N ALA A 69 0.23 5.57 3.31
CA ALA A 69 0.81 6.45 2.29
C ALA A 69 1.78 7.45 2.92
N THR A 70 1.39 8.04 4.06
CA THR A 70 2.28 8.94 4.82
C THR A 70 3.54 8.22 5.29
N LEU A 71 3.42 6.95 5.70
CA LEU A 71 4.55 6.09 6.08
C LEU A 71 5.58 5.98 4.96
N LEU A 72 5.16 5.63 3.75
CA LEU A 72 6.10 5.48 2.61
C LEU A 72 6.69 6.82 2.15
N LEU A 73 5.91 7.90 2.18
CA LEU A 73 6.41 9.24 1.85
C LEU A 73 7.47 9.70 2.85
N LYS A 74 7.21 9.50 4.15
CA LYS A 74 8.17 9.83 5.21
C LYS A 74 9.45 8.99 5.10
N PHE A 75 9.32 7.70 4.83
CA PHE A 75 10.46 6.84 4.57
C PHE A 75 11.29 7.32 3.37
N ALA A 76 10.64 7.71 2.28
CA ALA A 76 11.32 8.24 1.10
C ALA A 76 12.11 9.51 1.43
N GLU A 77 11.55 10.42 2.25
CA GLU A 77 12.23 11.63 2.73
C GLU A 77 13.45 11.28 3.57
N ASP A 78 13.30 10.43 4.59
CA ASP A 78 14.38 10.12 5.53
C ASP A 78 15.51 9.32 4.86
N TYR A 79 15.16 8.38 3.98
CA TYR A 79 16.16 7.64 3.23
C TYR A 79 16.94 8.54 2.27
N ALA A 80 16.25 9.44 1.56
CA ALA A 80 16.92 10.41 0.70
C ALA A 80 17.80 11.39 1.49
N ALA A 81 17.34 11.85 2.65
CA ALA A 81 18.14 12.72 3.52
C ALA A 81 19.40 12.00 4.02
N ALA A 82 19.29 10.72 4.41
CA ALA A 82 20.44 9.91 4.84
C ALA A 82 21.46 9.71 3.69
N ILE A 83 21.00 9.45 2.46
CA ILE A 83 21.87 9.36 1.28
C ILE A 83 22.60 10.69 1.05
N ALA A 84 21.86 11.81 1.05
CA ALA A 84 22.44 13.14 0.81
C ALA A 84 23.48 13.54 1.87
N ALA A 85 23.26 13.14 3.12
CA ALA A 85 24.17 13.35 4.23
C ALA A 85 25.34 12.35 4.28
N GLN A 86 25.38 11.34 3.40
CA GLN A 86 26.29 10.19 3.45
C GLN A 86 26.28 9.49 4.83
N GLY A 87 25.09 9.45 5.43
CA GLY A 87 24.86 8.94 6.78
C GLY A 87 24.25 7.53 6.79
N GLU A 88 23.70 7.21 7.94
CA GLU A 88 23.07 5.92 8.19
C GLU A 88 21.53 6.06 8.33
N ILE A 89 20.84 4.98 8.00
CA ILE A 89 19.42 4.79 8.30
C ILE A 89 19.23 3.38 8.88
N PHE A 90 18.63 3.28 10.05
CA PHE A 90 18.49 2.01 10.79
C PHE A 90 19.82 1.23 10.88
N GLY A 91 20.93 1.93 11.21
CA GLY A 91 22.27 1.34 11.34
C GLY A 91 22.90 0.85 10.03
N GLN A 92 22.36 1.21 8.88
CA GLN A 92 22.89 0.84 7.56
C GLN A 92 23.39 2.08 6.83
N ASN A 93 24.55 1.99 6.18
CA ASN A 93 25.05 3.06 5.32
C ASN A 93 24.06 3.28 4.14
N ALA A 94 23.44 4.45 4.10
CA ALA A 94 22.38 4.74 3.15
C ALA A 94 22.87 4.78 1.69
N VAL A 95 24.10 5.26 1.46
CA VAL A 95 24.71 5.31 0.12
C VAL A 95 24.99 3.90 -0.39
N GLU A 96 25.63 3.06 0.43
CA GLU A 96 25.92 1.68 0.04
C GLU A 96 24.63 0.88 -0.23
N LEU A 97 23.61 1.05 0.61
CA LEU A 97 22.31 0.41 0.40
C LEU A 97 21.70 0.84 -0.94
N SER A 98 21.74 2.13 -1.27
CA SER A 98 21.22 2.66 -2.54
C SER A 98 21.99 2.17 -3.78
N GLN A 99 23.26 1.80 -3.62
CA GLN A 99 24.08 1.21 -4.69
C GLN A 99 23.84 -0.30 -4.86
N LYS A 100 23.37 -0.99 -3.81
CA LYS A 100 23.04 -2.43 -3.85
C LYS A 100 21.60 -2.69 -4.28
N THR A 101 20.67 -1.81 -3.87
CA THR A 101 19.23 -1.98 -4.06
C THR A 101 18.58 -0.72 -4.63
N THR A 102 17.67 -0.93 -5.57
CA THR A 102 16.73 0.10 -6.02
C THR A 102 15.38 -0.17 -5.38
N ILE A 103 14.91 0.80 -4.57
CA ILE A 103 13.61 0.75 -3.92
C ILE A 103 12.61 1.50 -4.80
N TYR A 104 11.59 0.79 -5.27
CA TYR A 104 10.44 1.32 -5.98
C TYR A 104 9.28 1.45 -5.01
N MET A 105 8.61 2.59 -4.99
CA MET A 105 7.48 2.84 -4.08
C MET A 105 6.28 3.36 -4.86
N VAL A 106 5.09 2.86 -4.53
CA VAL A 106 3.78 3.42 -4.93
C VAL A 106 3.06 3.83 -3.65
N PRO A 107 3.24 5.09 -3.20
CA PRO A 107 2.77 5.51 -1.89
C PRO A 107 1.24 5.49 -1.75
N MET A 108 0.50 5.68 -2.84
CA MET A 108 -0.96 5.74 -2.81
C MET A 108 -1.54 5.02 -4.03
N VAL A 109 -2.06 3.80 -3.80
CA VAL A 109 -2.66 2.97 -4.85
C VAL A 109 -4.09 3.41 -5.15
N ASP A 110 -4.85 3.83 -4.12
CA ASP A 110 -6.24 4.29 -4.24
C ASP A 110 -6.39 5.79 -3.90
N PRO A 111 -5.97 6.71 -4.78
CA PRO A 111 -6.06 8.14 -4.51
C PRO A 111 -7.50 8.66 -4.47
N ASP A 112 -8.43 8.06 -5.21
CA ASP A 112 -9.85 8.45 -5.21
C ASP A 112 -10.53 8.15 -3.88
N GLY A 113 -10.34 6.94 -3.38
CA GLY A 113 -10.90 6.51 -2.10
C GLY A 113 -10.30 7.28 -0.93
N VAL A 114 -8.97 7.49 -0.93
CA VAL A 114 -8.29 8.30 0.10
C VAL A 114 -8.85 9.72 0.15
N ASP A 115 -9.05 10.37 -1.00
CA ASP A 115 -9.62 11.72 -1.08
C ASP A 115 -11.07 11.78 -0.57
N LEU A 116 -11.85 10.71 -0.76
CA LEU A 116 -13.20 10.59 -0.19
C LEU A 116 -13.15 10.53 1.34
N VAL A 117 -12.34 9.62 1.89
CA VAL A 117 -12.25 9.41 3.35
C VAL A 117 -11.70 10.65 4.07
N ASN A 118 -10.71 11.31 3.47
CA ASN A 118 -10.06 12.49 4.07
C ASN A 118 -10.76 13.82 3.73
N GLY A 119 -11.95 13.77 3.10
CA GLY A 119 -12.78 14.94 2.85
C GLY A 119 -12.28 15.89 1.76
N ALA A 120 -11.33 15.45 0.92
CA ALA A 120 -10.91 16.21 -0.26
C ALA A 120 -11.98 16.17 -1.37
N ILE A 121 -12.80 15.10 -1.42
CA ILE A 121 -14.01 15.05 -2.23
C ILE A 121 -15.16 15.60 -1.40
N LEU A 122 -15.67 16.78 -1.80
CA LEU A 122 -16.64 17.52 -1.02
C LEU A 122 -18.06 16.97 -1.19
N PRO A 123 -18.90 16.99 -0.11
CA PRO A 123 -20.33 16.72 -0.20
C PRO A 123 -21.00 17.55 -1.31
N GLY A 124 -21.90 16.91 -2.07
CA GLY A 124 -22.59 17.53 -3.20
C GLY A 124 -21.83 17.46 -4.52
N SER A 125 -20.55 17.03 -4.55
CA SER A 125 -19.89 16.74 -5.81
C SER A 125 -20.41 15.44 -6.42
N THR A 126 -20.29 15.30 -7.74
CA THR A 126 -20.72 14.07 -8.45
C THR A 126 -20.05 12.82 -7.90
N GLU A 127 -18.78 12.94 -7.55
CA GLU A 127 -17.95 11.85 -6.98
C GLU A 127 -18.46 11.44 -5.58
N TYR A 128 -18.71 12.43 -4.72
CA TYR A 128 -19.25 12.18 -3.38
C TYR A 128 -20.63 11.52 -3.45
N GLU A 129 -21.53 12.05 -4.30
CA GLU A 129 -22.87 11.52 -4.46
C GLU A 129 -22.89 10.10 -5.07
N LEU A 130 -21.90 9.75 -5.92
CA LEU A 130 -21.71 8.39 -6.39
C LEU A 130 -21.37 7.44 -5.22
N ALA A 131 -20.35 7.77 -4.44
CA ALA A 131 -19.95 6.98 -3.28
C ALA A 131 -21.08 6.89 -2.24
N LYS A 132 -21.78 8.01 -1.99
CA LYS A 132 -22.90 8.04 -1.04
C LYS A 132 -24.03 7.11 -1.45
N ARG A 133 -24.43 7.08 -2.73
CA ARG A 133 -25.46 6.14 -3.23
C ARG A 133 -25.05 4.68 -3.06
N ILE A 134 -23.76 4.36 -3.31
CA ILE A 134 -23.26 3.01 -3.05
C ILE A 134 -23.33 2.69 -1.56
N SER A 135 -22.94 3.63 -0.70
CA SER A 135 -22.96 3.45 0.76
C SER A 135 -24.37 3.27 1.32
N ASP A 136 -25.39 3.89 0.73
CA ASP A 136 -26.79 3.80 1.18
C ASP A 136 -27.34 2.37 1.12
N ASP A 137 -26.77 1.53 0.24
CA ASP A 137 -27.09 0.09 0.19
C ASP A 137 -26.43 -0.71 1.34
N PHE A 138 -25.52 -0.11 2.10
CA PHE A 138 -24.75 -0.76 3.17
C PHE A 138 -24.77 0.08 4.46
N PRO A 139 -25.94 0.31 5.08
CA PRO A 139 -26.10 1.27 6.18
C PRO A 139 -25.34 0.92 7.46
N ASN A 140 -24.85 -0.32 7.58
CA ASN A 140 -24.05 -0.76 8.73
C ASN A 140 -22.56 -0.42 8.59
N ILE A 141 -22.12 0.11 7.44
CA ILE A 141 -20.75 0.54 7.20
C ILE A 141 -20.70 2.07 7.33
N PRO A 142 -19.94 2.62 8.30
CA PRO A 142 -19.84 4.07 8.48
C PRO A 142 -19.35 4.76 7.19
N PHE A 143 -19.98 5.86 6.81
CA PHE A 143 -19.59 6.63 5.65
C PHE A 143 -19.11 8.04 6.06
N PRO A 144 -17.94 8.52 5.60
CA PRO A 144 -16.99 7.83 4.70
C PRO A 144 -15.97 6.93 5.43
N ASP A 145 -15.86 6.93 6.75
CA ASP A 145 -14.77 6.33 7.53
C ASP A 145 -14.61 4.81 7.28
N GLY A 146 -15.71 4.10 7.04
CA GLY A 146 -15.70 2.67 6.72
C GLY A 146 -15.38 2.34 5.26
N TRP A 147 -15.13 3.35 4.42
CA TRP A 147 -14.89 3.16 2.99
C TRP A 147 -13.47 2.65 2.73
N LYS A 148 -13.35 1.42 2.22
CA LYS A 148 -12.08 0.77 1.87
C LYS A 148 -11.85 0.69 0.35
N ALA A 149 -12.93 0.72 -0.42
CA ALA A 149 -12.93 0.53 -1.87
C ALA A 149 -12.40 1.77 -2.61
N ASN A 150 -12.13 1.61 -3.91
CA ASN A 150 -12.00 2.77 -4.78
C ASN A 150 -13.37 3.46 -4.97
N LEU A 151 -13.40 4.58 -5.66
CA LEU A 151 -14.64 5.38 -5.80
C LEU A 151 -15.75 4.68 -6.61
N LEU A 152 -15.39 3.62 -7.37
CA LEU A 152 -16.34 2.76 -8.08
C LEU A 152 -16.89 1.62 -7.21
N GLY A 153 -16.55 1.58 -5.93
CA GLY A 153 -17.00 0.58 -4.97
C GLY A 153 -16.37 -0.79 -5.18
N VAL A 154 -15.13 -0.87 -5.67
CA VAL A 154 -14.35 -2.11 -5.80
C VAL A 154 -13.22 -2.12 -4.77
N ASP A 155 -13.16 -3.18 -3.97
CA ASP A 155 -12.05 -3.43 -3.06
C ASP A 155 -10.81 -3.85 -3.88
N LEU A 156 -9.83 -2.96 -3.98
CA LEU A 156 -8.67 -3.15 -4.85
C LEU A 156 -7.82 -4.34 -4.42
N ASN A 157 -7.74 -4.64 -3.11
CA ASN A 157 -7.01 -5.79 -2.61
C ASN A 157 -7.79 -7.11 -2.68
N LEU A 158 -8.91 -7.12 -3.41
CA LEU A 158 -9.68 -8.30 -3.82
C LEU A 158 -9.82 -8.42 -5.35
N ASN A 159 -9.02 -7.64 -6.10
CA ASN A 159 -9.16 -7.55 -7.55
C ASN A 159 -7.99 -8.16 -8.34
N TYR A 160 -7.10 -8.95 -7.70
CA TYR A 160 -5.99 -9.64 -8.35
C TYR A 160 -6.31 -11.10 -8.70
N PRO A 161 -5.68 -11.70 -9.76
CA PRO A 161 -6.01 -13.04 -10.25
C PRO A 161 -5.36 -14.18 -9.43
N ALA A 162 -5.50 -14.12 -8.10
CA ALA A 162 -5.06 -15.16 -7.17
C ALA A 162 -6.26 -15.71 -6.39
N GLY A 163 -6.90 -16.77 -6.89
CA GLY A 163 -8.10 -17.30 -6.26
C GLY A 163 -9.32 -16.37 -6.35
N TRP A 164 -9.38 -15.48 -7.35
CA TRP A 164 -10.42 -14.46 -7.47
C TRP A 164 -11.86 -15.04 -7.50
N LEU A 165 -12.09 -16.16 -8.18
CA LEU A 165 -13.40 -16.81 -8.18
C LEU A 165 -13.81 -17.27 -6.78
N ARG A 166 -12.84 -17.75 -5.99
CA ARG A 166 -13.09 -18.16 -4.60
C ARG A 166 -13.37 -16.93 -3.72
N ALA A 167 -12.61 -15.86 -3.86
CA ALA A 167 -12.87 -14.60 -3.16
C ALA A 167 -14.29 -14.09 -3.50
N ARG A 168 -14.65 -14.07 -4.79
CA ARG A 168 -15.98 -13.68 -5.26
C ARG A 168 -17.09 -14.50 -4.60
N GLU A 169 -16.96 -15.83 -4.58
CA GLU A 169 -17.97 -16.72 -3.96
C GLU A 169 -18.13 -16.40 -2.47
N ILE A 170 -17.02 -16.22 -1.72
CA ILE A 170 -17.05 -15.88 -0.30
C ILE A 170 -17.74 -14.54 -0.08
N LYS A 171 -17.30 -13.49 -0.81
CA LYS A 171 -17.82 -12.13 -0.62
C LYS A 171 -19.27 -11.97 -1.05
N PHE A 172 -19.69 -12.66 -2.11
CA PHE A 172 -21.10 -12.68 -2.54
C PHE A 172 -22.02 -13.33 -1.50
N ARG A 173 -21.59 -14.42 -0.86
CA ARG A 173 -22.33 -15.01 0.27
C ARG A 173 -22.44 -14.07 1.48
N GLN A 174 -21.50 -13.15 1.63
CA GLN A 174 -21.51 -12.12 2.68
C GLN A 174 -22.34 -10.88 2.30
N GLY A 175 -22.93 -10.85 1.10
CA GLY A 175 -23.77 -9.74 0.63
C GLY A 175 -23.04 -8.67 -0.18
N PHE A 176 -21.76 -8.88 -0.51
CA PHE A 176 -20.95 -7.95 -1.32
C PHE A 176 -20.92 -8.40 -2.80
N ASP A 177 -22.09 -8.50 -3.41
CA ASP A 177 -22.30 -8.97 -4.79
C ASP A 177 -22.38 -7.85 -5.84
N ARG A 178 -22.30 -6.60 -5.40
CA ARG A 178 -22.37 -5.37 -6.19
C ARG A 178 -21.39 -4.33 -5.64
N PRO A 179 -21.18 -3.19 -6.32
CA PRO A 179 -20.37 -2.09 -5.80
C PRO A 179 -20.72 -1.78 -4.35
N ALA A 180 -19.69 -1.73 -3.48
CA ALA A 180 -19.84 -1.59 -2.04
C ALA A 180 -18.70 -0.75 -1.45
N PRO A 181 -18.88 -0.20 -0.23
CA PRO A 181 -17.81 0.52 0.46
C PRO A 181 -16.56 -0.34 0.72
N ARG A 182 -16.70 -1.66 0.70
CA ARG A 182 -15.62 -2.64 0.90
C ARG A 182 -16.05 -4.03 0.41
N ASP A 183 -15.11 -4.94 0.30
CA ASP A 183 -15.35 -6.38 0.09
C ASP A 183 -15.95 -6.77 -1.28
N TYR A 184 -16.27 -5.84 -2.17
CA TYR A 184 -16.68 -6.17 -3.53
C TYR A 184 -15.46 -6.38 -4.44
N VAL A 185 -15.37 -7.56 -5.01
CA VAL A 185 -14.21 -8.02 -5.79
C VAL A 185 -14.13 -7.45 -7.22
N GLY A 186 -15.13 -6.68 -7.64
CA GLY A 186 -15.27 -6.24 -9.03
C GLY A 186 -15.94 -7.27 -9.94
N ARG A 187 -16.06 -6.94 -11.23
CA ARG A 187 -16.69 -7.81 -12.24
C ARG A 187 -15.75 -8.87 -12.80
N ALA A 188 -14.46 -8.61 -12.78
CA ALA A 188 -13.39 -9.50 -13.22
C ALA A 188 -12.09 -9.12 -12.47
N PRO A 189 -11.10 -10.01 -12.37
CA PRO A 189 -9.79 -9.63 -11.84
C PRO A 189 -9.13 -8.58 -12.76
N LEU A 190 -8.37 -7.68 -12.15
CA LEU A 190 -7.68 -6.57 -12.83
C LEU A 190 -8.60 -5.73 -13.72
N ASN A 191 -9.83 -5.47 -13.25
CA ASN A 191 -10.76 -4.63 -14.01
C ASN A 191 -10.81 -3.17 -13.53
N GLN A 192 -9.90 -2.78 -12.63
CA GLN A 192 -9.72 -1.41 -12.18
C GLN A 192 -8.40 -0.84 -12.71
N PHE A 193 -8.36 0.47 -13.01
CA PHE A 193 -7.14 1.13 -13.52
C PHE A 193 -5.98 1.00 -12.55
N GLU A 194 -6.26 1.10 -11.24
CA GLU A 194 -5.30 1.01 -10.16
C GLU A 194 -4.63 -0.36 -10.13
N THR A 195 -5.43 -1.43 -10.16
CA THR A 195 -4.90 -2.80 -10.11
C THR A 195 -4.21 -3.21 -11.40
N GLN A 196 -4.70 -2.74 -12.57
CA GLN A 196 -4.02 -2.94 -13.86
C GLN A 196 -2.66 -2.25 -13.88
N ALA A 197 -2.60 -1.00 -13.44
CA ALA A 197 -1.38 -0.22 -13.40
C ALA A 197 -0.32 -0.86 -12.50
N LEU A 198 -0.72 -1.23 -11.27
CA LEU A 198 0.21 -1.83 -10.33
C LEU A 198 0.65 -3.24 -10.78
N ALA A 199 -0.26 -4.05 -11.31
CA ALA A 199 0.09 -5.37 -11.85
C ALA A 199 1.06 -5.24 -13.02
N GLY A 200 0.79 -4.36 -13.99
CA GLY A 200 1.68 -4.11 -15.12
C GLY A 200 3.04 -3.55 -14.70
N TYR A 201 3.07 -2.68 -13.69
CA TYR A 201 4.33 -2.17 -13.15
C TYR A 201 5.14 -3.26 -12.46
N THR A 202 4.50 -4.12 -11.67
CA THR A 202 5.14 -5.28 -11.04
C THR A 202 5.71 -6.24 -12.08
N GLU A 203 4.94 -6.50 -13.14
CA GLU A 203 5.37 -7.36 -14.25
C GLU A 203 6.57 -6.77 -15.01
N PHE A 204 6.58 -5.47 -15.23
CA PHE A 204 7.72 -4.76 -15.85
C PHE A 204 8.96 -4.76 -14.96
N LEU A 205 8.80 -4.52 -13.66
CA LEU A 205 9.92 -4.43 -12.71
C LEU A 205 10.54 -5.80 -12.38
N GLN A 206 9.71 -6.85 -12.27
CA GLN A 206 10.10 -8.17 -11.78
C GLN A 206 10.82 -8.10 -10.40
N PRO A 207 10.25 -7.43 -9.38
CA PRO A 207 10.94 -7.19 -8.12
C PRO A 207 11.25 -8.52 -7.43
N GLU A 208 12.33 -8.54 -6.65
CA GLU A 208 12.73 -9.70 -5.87
C GLU A 208 11.94 -9.87 -4.58
N LEU A 209 11.34 -8.78 -4.13
CA LEU A 209 10.51 -8.73 -2.94
C LEU A 209 9.48 -7.62 -3.08
N MET A 210 8.27 -7.83 -2.52
CA MET A 210 7.28 -6.78 -2.38
C MET A 210 6.76 -6.66 -0.95
N LEU A 211 6.48 -5.41 -0.52
CA LEU A 211 5.73 -5.08 0.68
C LEU A 211 4.47 -4.33 0.30
N ALA A 212 3.32 -4.75 0.84
CA ALA A 212 2.07 -4.01 0.78
C ALA A 212 1.68 -3.56 2.19
N PHE A 213 1.72 -2.25 2.43
CA PHE A 213 1.34 -1.68 3.72
C PHE A 213 -0.16 -1.46 3.80
N HIS A 214 -0.75 -2.05 4.81
CA HIS A 214 -2.14 -2.00 5.20
C HIS A 214 -2.27 -1.57 6.66
N SER A 215 -3.45 -1.41 7.17
CA SER A 215 -3.78 -1.33 8.58
C SER A 215 -5.09 -2.07 8.85
N GLN A 216 -5.27 -2.73 9.97
CA GLN A 216 -4.55 -2.63 11.21
C GLN A 216 -4.36 -4.04 11.84
N GLY A 217 -3.49 -4.16 12.87
CA GLY A 217 -3.36 -5.42 13.65
C GLY A 217 -1.97 -5.66 14.22
N LYS A 218 -0.93 -4.91 13.76
CA LYS A 218 0.49 -5.22 14.04
C LYS A 218 0.83 -6.66 13.64
N GLU A 219 0.43 -7.02 12.42
CA GLU A 219 0.59 -8.35 11.85
C GLU A 219 1.36 -8.31 10.53
N ILE A 220 2.03 -9.42 10.19
CA ILE A 220 2.76 -9.63 8.95
C ILE A 220 2.23 -10.88 8.28
N TYR A 221 1.53 -10.75 7.17
CA TYR A 221 1.06 -11.88 6.38
C TYR A 221 2.08 -12.21 5.29
N TRP A 222 2.52 -13.47 5.21
CA TRP A 222 3.65 -13.88 4.36
C TRP A 222 3.36 -15.05 3.42
N GLN A 223 2.28 -15.79 3.66
CA GLN A 223 1.91 -16.97 2.86
C GLN A 223 0.76 -16.74 1.90
N TYR A 224 0.65 -17.59 0.92
CA TYR A 224 -0.51 -17.81 0.09
C TYR A 224 -0.61 -19.25 -0.39
N ASP A 225 -1.76 -19.92 -0.14
CA ASP A 225 -2.13 -21.25 -0.66
C ASP A 225 -1.08 -22.33 -0.41
N ASN A 226 -0.38 -22.27 0.73
CA ASN A 226 0.73 -23.16 1.12
C ASN A 226 1.85 -23.24 0.07
N LEU A 227 2.00 -22.23 -0.76
CA LEU A 227 3.06 -22.17 -1.75
C LEU A 227 4.40 -21.89 -1.07
N PHE A 228 5.35 -22.80 -1.29
CA PHE A 228 6.70 -22.60 -0.78
C PHE A 228 7.39 -21.45 -1.52
N VAL A 229 7.97 -20.55 -0.74
CA VAL A 229 8.84 -19.45 -1.21
C VAL A 229 10.09 -19.45 -0.34
N GLU A 230 11.24 -19.72 -0.96
CA GLU A 230 12.52 -19.82 -0.27
C GLU A 230 12.84 -18.52 0.49
N GLY A 231 13.24 -18.65 1.77
CA GLY A 231 13.64 -17.54 2.64
C GLY A 231 12.51 -16.60 3.11
N ALA A 232 11.25 -16.80 2.63
CA ALA A 232 10.16 -15.88 2.98
C ALA A 232 9.80 -15.95 4.46
N GLU A 233 9.75 -17.13 5.07
CA GLU A 233 9.44 -17.26 6.49
C GLU A 233 10.57 -16.67 7.35
N GLU A 234 11.83 -16.98 7.04
CA GLU A 234 12.98 -16.47 7.77
C GLU A 234 13.07 -14.95 7.74
N LEU A 235 12.88 -14.35 6.57
CA LEU A 235 12.84 -12.89 6.45
C LEU A 235 11.63 -12.30 7.18
N GLY A 236 10.46 -12.94 7.11
CA GLY A 236 9.27 -12.55 7.87
C GLY A 236 9.49 -12.58 9.38
N GLN A 237 10.21 -13.58 9.91
CA GLN A 237 10.61 -13.63 11.32
C GLN A 237 11.55 -12.50 11.72
N ARG A 238 12.49 -12.12 10.84
CA ARG A 238 13.34 -10.95 11.05
C ARG A 238 12.52 -9.65 11.08
N PHE A 239 11.52 -9.52 10.20
CA PHE A 239 10.59 -8.39 10.23
C PHE A 239 9.80 -8.34 11.55
N ALA A 240 9.27 -9.47 12.01
CA ALA A 240 8.57 -9.57 13.29
C ALA A 240 9.48 -9.16 14.47
N GLN A 241 10.73 -9.60 14.45
CA GLN A 241 11.69 -9.28 15.50
C GLN A 241 12.00 -7.77 15.61
N VAL A 242 12.14 -7.07 14.48
CA VAL A 242 12.51 -5.65 14.50
C VAL A 242 11.32 -4.72 14.69
N SER A 243 10.11 -5.16 14.37
CA SER A 243 8.88 -4.35 14.47
C SER A 243 8.06 -4.64 15.73
N GLY A 244 8.25 -5.81 16.34
CA GLY A 244 7.35 -6.32 17.38
C GLY A 244 6.00 -6.82 16.84
N TYR A 245 5.85 -6.93 15.51
CA TYR A 245 4.63 -7.44 14.88
C TYR A 245 4.60 -8.97 14.87
N THR A 246 3.41 -9.54 14.75
CA THR A 246 3.24 -11.00 14.69
C THR A 246 3.31 -11.49 13.26
N LEU A 247 4.24 -12.42 12.97
CA LEU A 247 4.23 -13.16 11.71
C LEU A 247 3.11 -14.20 11.76
N THR A 248 2.14 -14.13 10.85
CA THR A 248 0.96 -15.00 10.85
C THR A 248 0.37 -15.17 9.47
N ASP A 249 -0.63 -16.03 9.35
CA ASP A 249 -1.42 -16.20 8.14
C ASP A 249 -2.66 -15.29 8.16
N PRO A 250 -3.09 -14.77 7.01
CA PRO A 250 -4.31 -14.00 6.96
C PRO A 250 -5.54 -14.85 7.29
N PRO A 251 -6.62 -14.26 7.84
CA PRO A 251 -7.86 -14.99 8.07
C PRO A 251 -8.36 -15.68 6.80
N PRO A 252 -8.91 -16.92 6.89
CA PRO A 252 -9.30 -17.73 5.72
C PRO A 252 -10.24 -17.01 4.73
N ASN A 253 -11.09 -16.11 5.23
CA ASN A 253 -12.04 -15.33 4.40
C ASN A 253 -11.39 -14.11 3.71
N SER A 254 -10.10 -13.85 3.99
CA SER A 254 -9.33 -12.73 3.44
C SER A 254 -8.08 -13.21 2.68
N SER A 255 -7.94 -14.50 2.44
CA SER A 255 -6.74 -15.15 1.89
C SER A 255 -6.83 -15.40 0.39
N ASN A 256 -7.51 -14.54 -0.37
CA ASN A 256 -7.62 -14.70 -1.82
C ASN A 256 -7.78 -13.35 -2.52
N ALA A 257 -7.29 -13.26 -3.73
CA ALA A 257 -7.39 -12.13 -4.64
C ALA A 257 -6.67 -10.86 -4.19
N GLY A 258 -5.82 -10.93 -3.16
CA GLY A 258 -4.97 -9.84 -2.72
C GLY A 258 -3.74 -9.65 -3.63
N TYR A 259 -3.13 -8.46 -3.54
CA TYR A 259 -1.91 -8.15 -4.30
C TYR A 259 -0.74 -9.05 -3.89
N LYS A 260 -0.52 -9.25 -2.59
CA LYS A 260 0.47 -10.19 -2.07
C LYS A 260 0.22 -11.62 -2.58
N ASP A 261 -1.02 -12.07 -2.56
CA ASP A 261 -1.40 -13.42 -2.97
C ASP A 261 -1.06 -13.65 -4.45
N TRP A 262 -1.39 -12.67 -5.29
CA TRP A 262 -1.06 -12.69 -6.71
C TRP A 262 0.45 -12.67 -6.95
N PHE A 263 1.20 -11.84 -6.22
CA PHE A 263 2.64 -11.76 -6.34
C PHE A 263 3.30 -13.10 -6.00
N ILE A 264 2.97 -13.68 -4.85
CA ILE A 264 3.50 -14.99 -4.42
C ILE A 264 3.14 -16.09 -5.43
N LYS A 265 1.87 -16.11 -5.86
CA LYS A 265 1.39 -17.12 -6.83
C LYS A 265 2.13 -17.04 -8.15
N THR A 266 2.36 -15.82 -8.66
CA THR A 266 2.89 -15.58 -10.00
C THR A 266 4.40 -15.70 -10.05
N TYR A 267 5.10 -15.12 -9.07
CA TYR A 267 6.57 -14.98 -9.14
C TYR A 267 7.32 -15.94 -8.22
N ARG A 268 6.66 -16.57 -7.26
CA ARG A 268 7.33 -17.44 -6.26
C ARG A 268 8.45 -16.70 -5.52
N LYS A 269 8.24 -15.44 -5.23
CA LYS A 269 9.15 -14.55 -4.52
C LYS A 269 8.53 -14.06 -3.22
N PRO A 270 9.33 -13.63 -2.23
CA PRO A 270 8.83 -13.12 -0.95
C PRO A 270 7.92 -11.91 -1.14
N GLY A 271 6.69 -12.03 -0.66
CA GLY A 271 5.68 -10.97 -0.67
C GLY A 271 4.99 -10.90 0.69
N TYR A 272 4.84 -9.69 1.21
CA TYR A 272 4.27 -9.49 2.54
C TYR A 272 3.17 -8.44 2.52
N THR A 273 2.13 -8.68 3.32
CA THR A 273 1.22 -7.64 3.76
C THR A 273 1.60 -7.26 5.18
N ILE A 274 1.82 -5.97 5.41
CA ILE A 274 2.18 -5.41 6.72
C ILE A 274 0.99 -4.62 7.24
N GLU A 275 0.32 -5.14 8.27
CA GLU A 275 -0.85 -4.52 8.93
C GLU A 275 -0.37 -3.61 10.06
N VAL A 276 -0.17 -2.32 9.77
CA VAL A 276 0.40 -1.37 10.73
C VAL A 276 -0.61 -0.88 11.76
N GLY A 277 -0.14 -0.55 12.97
CA GLY A 277 -0.94 0.07 14.03
C GLY A 277 -2.04 -0.83 14.59
N GLN A 278 -2.90 -0.26 15.44
CA GLN A 278 -3.99 -0.99 16.11
C GLN A 278 -5.24 -0.13 16.25
N GLY A 279 -6.43 -0.75 16.27
CA GLY A 279 -7.70 -0.09 16.56
C GLY A 279 -8.69 -0.20 15.42
N VAL A 280 -9.32 0.88 15.03
CA VAL A 280 -10.33 0.96 13.98
C VAL A 280 -9.88 1.96 12.92
N ASN A 281 -9.94 1.56 11.65
CA ASN A 281 -9.62 2.44 10.53
C ASN A 281 -10.73 3.50 10.30
N PRO A 282 -10.35 4.73 9.92
CA PRO A 282 -8.99 5.24 9.77
C PRO A 282 -8.24 5.35 11.11
N LEU A 283 -7.00 4.89 11.15
CA LEU A 283 -6.18 5.03 12.35
C LEU A 283 -5.89 6.52 12.64
N PRO A 284 -5.93 6.95 13.91
CA PRO A 284 -5.63 8.33 14.26
C PRO A 284 -4.16 8.67 14.01
N LEU A 285 -3.89 9.90 13.57
CA LEU A 285 -2.53 10.41 13.32
C LEU A 285 -1.61 10.30 14.53
N SER A 286 -2.16 10.27 15.76
CA SER A 286 -1.38 10.08 16.98
C SER A 286 -0.63 8.74 17.05
N GLN A 287 -0.97 7.77 16.21
CA GLN A 287 -0.23 6.51 16.09
C GLN A 287 0.93 6.58 15.09
N PHE A 288 1.06 7.66 14.30
CA PHE A 288 2.00 7.70 13.19
C PHE A 288 3.46 7.48 13.63
N ASP A 289 3.90 8.14 14.69
CA ASP A 289 5.30 8.06 15.15
C ASP A 289 5.66 6.62 15.57
N GLU A 290 4.74 5.93 16.28
CA GLU A 290 4.91 4.52 16.64
C GLU A 290 4.91 3.63 15.40
N ILE A 291 3.94 3.82 14.50
CA ILE A 291 3.86 3.08 13.24
C ILE A 291 5.16 3.24 12.43
N TYR A 292 5.68 4.46 12.34
CA TYR A 292 6.91 4.72 11.59
C TYR A 292 8.11 4.04 12.24
N ALA A 293 8.26 4.15 13.56
CA ALA A 293 9.34 3.53 14.30
C ALA A 293 9.32 1.99 14.17
N ASP A 294 8.16 1.37 14.31
CA ASP A 294 7.99 -0.08 14.18
C ASP A 294 8.37 -0.57 12.77
N ASN A 295 8.06 0.21 11.72
CA ASN A 295 8.21 -0.23 10.34
C ASN A 295 9.52 0.17 9.65
N LEU A 296 10.29 1.09 10.23
CA LEU A 296 11.57 1.50 9.63
C LEU A 296 12.52 0.31 9.45
N GLY A 297 12.58 -0.57 10.44
CA GLY A 297 13.40 -1.79 10.37
C GLY A 297 12.94 -2.74 9.26
N ILE A 298 11.62 -2.92 9.07
CA ILE A 298 11.06 -3.74 7.99
C ILE A 298 11.47 -3.18 6.62
N LEU A 299 11.30 -1.87 6.41
CA LEU A 299 11.63 -1.19 5.14
C LEU A 299 13.10 -1.35 4.77
N ILE A 300 14.00 -1.26 5.75
CA ILE A 300 15.45 -1.40 5.51
C ILE A 300 15.83 -2.87 5.32
N LEU A 301 15.34 -3.79 6.16
CA LEU A 301 15.65 -5.22 6.00
C LEU A 301 15.14 -5.79 4.68
N ALA A 302 13.98 -5.35 4.19
CA ALA A 302 13.46 -5.73 2.88
C ALA A 302 14.36 -5.28 1.73
N ALA A 303 15.03 -4.15 1.89
CA ALA A 303 16.00 -3.66 0.91
C ALA A 303 17.35 -4.40 0.98
N LEU A 304 17.72 -4.93 2.14
CA LEU A 304 18.97 -5.72 2.30
C LEU A 304 18.83 -7.14 1.73
N GLY A 305 17.72 -7.80 1.95
CA GLY A 305 17.44 -9.18 1.56
C GLY A 305 17.61 -10.18 2.68
#